data_774ebdd6a098bea6210d5ac1a0c98201
#
_entry.id   774ebdd6a098bea6210d5ac1a0c98201
#
_cell.length_a   1.000
_cell.length_b   1.000
_cell.length_c   1.000
_cell.angle_alpha   90.00
_cell.angle_beta   90.00
_cell.angle_gamma   90.00
#
_symmetry.space_group_name_H-M   'P 1'
#
loop_
_entity.id
_entity.type
_entity.pdbx_description
1 polymer ?
#
loop_
_entity_poly.entity_id
_entity_poly.type
_entity_poly.pdbx_seq_one_letter_code
_entity_poly.pdbx_strand_id
1 'polypeptide(L)'
;MRKTLLQLLAEFRRLGVQIVYASYTRLFLLTNKPTAGSAAAFGRYLMSAATGPDVFKHVSLHIVHFWEYLLFLDTANMGGVICHSPDAVASSDDDFDIEMAWNMQEFLPPSVQPHFARNIGMFIYELYRAKRRMLALLGDRPVMRQLQQNAALRDAPATTADKDATHLDDVRHIIAHVMTPRLLRVVHEVHEASKHATQEDAEWVFPTLPGSHLPLTNPTLELIKACARVLALHRDAATEAQVCKRNLLDLIGVREFSAAAEWRNPCLSFRLPWVICQFCNDDRTLDLCRDADLIASTAHSPREWRCSRCDYPYDRATIELRLVALAQQLVAQHAVQDLCCGRCGRIKTTNLAPYCQCSGPWVHKMSAAETARRLEHERSIAQYHAFPLLEATIDGLLAAM
;
A
#
# COMPACT_ATOMS: atom_id res chain seq x y z
N MET A 1 11.00 -21.41 5.27
CA MET A 1 10.40 -20.08 5.46
C MET A 1 8.87 -20.05 5.24
N ARG A 2 8.31 -20.37 4.06
CA ARG A 2 6.85 -20.28 3.83
C ARG A 2 6.01 -21.08 4.84
N LYS A 3 6.38 -22.33 5.13
CA LYS A 3 5.65 -23.16 6.12
C LYS A 3 5.69 -22.56 7.51
N THR A 4 6.85 -22.05 7.95
CA THR A 4 7.03 -21.43 9.26
C THR A 4 6.18 -20.16 9.39
N LEU A 5 6.16 -19.31 8.35
CA LEU A 5 5.28 -18.12 8.34
C LEU A 5 3.81 -18.52 8.41
N LEU A 6 3.36 -19.52 7.63
CA LEU A 6 1.95 -19.96 7.67
C LEU A 6 1.57 -20.52 9.04
N GLN A 7 2.47 -21.25 9.71
CA GLN A 7 2.27 -21.73 11.07
C GLN A 7 2.18 -20.57 12.07
N LEU A 8 3.07 -19.58 11.97
CA LEU A 8 3.05 -18.39 12.80
C LEU A 8 1.73 -17.61 12.64
N LEU A 9 1.26 -17.44 11.40
CA LEU A 9 -0.02 -16.79 11.13
C LEU A 9 -1.21 -17.60 11.68
N ALA A 10 -1.12 -18.93 11.65
CA ALA A 10 -2.15 -19.79 12.26
C ALA A 10 -2.18 -19.63 13.79
N GLU A 11 -1.01 -19.52 14.45
CA GLU A 11 -0.93 -19.25 15.89
C GLU A 11 -1.53 -17.89 16.25
N PHE A 12 -1.22 -16.83 15.51
CA PHE A 12 -1.84 -15.51 15.74
C PHE A 12 -3.36 -15.55 15.61
N ARG A 13 -3.89 -16.26 14.59
CA ARG A 13 -5.34 -16.44 14.44
C ARG A 13 -5.94 -17.23 15.60
N ARG A 14 -5.26 -18.28 16.07
CA ARG A 14 -5.67 -19.07 17.25
C ARG A 14 -5.74 -18.22 18.52
N LEU A 15 -4.84 -17.25 18.66
CA LEU A 15 -4.82 -16.28 19.74
C LEU A 15 -5.85 -15.14 19.58
N GLY A 16 -6.72 -15.20 18.56
CA GLY A 16 -7.82 -14.25 18.35
C GLY A 16 -7.41 -12.95 17.70
N VAL A 17 -6.27 -12.90 16.98
CA VAL A 17 -5.80 -11.71 16.29
C VAL A 17 -6.23 -11.73 14.83
N GLN A 18 -6.71 -10.60 14.34
CA GLN A 18 -6.97 -10.40 12.92
C GLN A 18 -5.68 -9.91 12.22
N ILE A 19 -5.27 -10.61 11.17
CA ILE A 19 -4.08 -10.27 10.39
C ILE A 19 -4.52 -9.36 9.24
N VAL A 20 -4.04 -8.11 9.24
CA VAL A 20 -4.30 -7.13 8.19
C VAL A 20 -3.36 -7.36 7.02
N TYR A 21 -2.07 -7.56 7.32
CA TYR A 21 -1.03 -7.80 6.32
C TYR A 21 0.05 -8.71 6.89
N ALA A 22 0.64 -9.57 6.05
CA ALA A 22 1.74 -10.44 6.43
C ALA A 22 2.76 -10.60 5.30
N SER A 23 4.02 -10.40 5.63
CA SER A 23 5.19 -10.70 4.81
C SER A 23 6.27 -11.38 5.67
N TYR A 24 7.40 -11.72 5.07
CA TYR A 24 8.53 -12.28 5.82
C TYR A 24 9.22 -11.27 6.74
N THR A 25 9.05 -9.98 6.48
CA THR A 25 9.72 -8.89 7.19
C THR A 25 8.77 -8.03 8.02
N ARG A 26 7.46 -8.04 7.74
CA ARG A 26 6.51 -7.11 8.36
C ARG A 26 5.13 -7.75 8.52
N LEU A 27 4.55 -7.57 9.70
CA LEU A 27 3.19 -8.01 10.04
C LEU A 27 2.39 -6.81 10.55
N PHE A 28 1.14 -6.67 10.09
CA PHE A 28 0.17 -5.73 10.65
C PHE A 28 -0.96 -6.52 11.29
N LEU A 29 -1.16 -6.34 12.58
CA LEU A 29 -2.11 -7.09 13.40
C LEU A 29 -3.14 -6.13 14.00
N LEU A 30 -4.42 -6.46 13.86
CA LEU A 30 -5.50 -5.75 14.53
C LEU A 30 -5.83 -6.46 15.84
N THR A 31 -5.61 -5.75 16.96
CA THR A 31 -5.76 -6.31 18.31
C THR A 31 -7.18 -6.20 18.86
N ASN A 32 -8.02 -5.35 18.27
CA ASN A 32 -9.38 -5.02 18.75
C ASN A 32 -9.42 -4.58 20.24
N LYS A 33 -8.32 -3.99 20.74
CA LYS A 33 -8.26 -3.47 22.12
C LYS A 33 -8.67 -2.00 22.14
N PRO A 34 -9.38 -1.57 23.21
CA PRO A 34 -9.93 -0.21 23.27
C PRO A 34 -8.86 0.87 23.50
N THR A 35 -7.75 0.54 24.17
CA THR A 35 -6.67 1.48 24.49
C THR A 35 -5.32 0.99 24.00
N ALA A 36 -4.40 1.93 23.75
CA ALA A 36 -3.03 1.61 23.35
C ALA A 36 -2.29 0.76 24.39
N GLY A 37 -2.47 1.03 25.68
CA GLY A 37 -1.86 0.25 26.77
C GLY A 37 -2.35 -1.20 26.80
N SER A 38 -3.67 -1.42 26.63
CA SER A 38 -4.21 -2.78 26.54
C SER A 38 -3.77 -3.51 25.25
N ALA A 39 -3.60 -2.78 24.15
CA ALA A 39 -3.06 -3.32 22.92
C ALA A 39 -1.57 -3.71 23.07
N ALA A 40 -0.79 -2.88 23.78
CA ALA A 40 0.63 -3.14 24.05
C ALA A 40 0.81 -4.36 24.96
N ALA A 41 0.03 -4.46 26.06
CA ALA A 41 0.05 -5.62 26.94
C ALA A 41 -0.32 -6.90 26.19
N PHE A 42 -1.35 -6.83 25.34
CA PHE A 42 -1.77 -7.95 24.50
C PHE A 42 -0.70 -8.29 23.43
N GLY A 43 -0.07 -7.29 22.82
CA GLY A 43 1.03 -7.48 21.88
C GLY A 43 2.22 -8.22 22.51
N ARG A 44 2.64 -7.82 23.72
CA ARG A 44 3.69 -8.53 24.47
C ARG A 44 3.31 -9.99 24.76
N TYR A 45 2.07 -10.23 25.16
CA TYR A 45 1.56 -11.59 25.33
C TYR A 45 1.59 -12.41 24.04
N LEU A 46 1.13 -11.82 22.93
CA LEU A 46 1.15 -12.47 21.62
C LEU A 46 2.56 -12.86 21.20
N MET A 47 3.53 -11.98 21.41
CA MET A 47 4.93 -12.25 21.10
C MET A 47 5.44 -13.45 21.89
N SER A 48 5.23 -13.49 23.20
CA SER A 48 5.69 -14.60 24.06
C SER A 48 4.95 -15.90 23.74
N ALA A 49 3.64 -15.85 23.51
CA ALA A 49 2.83 -17.03 23.22
C ALA A 49 3.10 -17.63 21.82
N ALA A 50 3.28 -16.77 20.82
CA ALA A 50 3.53 -17.20 19.45
C ALA A 50 4.96 -17.74 19.24
N THR A 51 5.97 -17.22 19.96
CA THR A 51 7.36 -17.66 19.83
C THR A 51 7.74 -18.81 20.78
N GLY A 52 6.85 -19.19 21.71
CA GLY A 52 7.08 -20.27 22.67
C GLY A 52 7.36 -21.66 22.06
N PRO A 53 6.69 -22.10 21.00
CA PRO A 53 6.94 -23.40 20.37
C PRO A 53 8.33 -23.49 19.73
N ASP A 54 8.99 -24.63 19.87
CA ASP A 54 10.33 -24.91 19.31
C ASP A 54 10.47 -24.64 17.80
N VAL A 55 9.36 -24.74 17.06
CA VAL A 55 9.31 -24.48 15.61
C VAL A 55 9.72 -23.02 15.29
N PHE A 56 9.52 -22.10 16.22
CA PHE A 56 9.83 -20.67 16.05
C PHE A 56 11.13 -20.23 16.72
N LYS A 57 11.95 -21.16 17.19
CA LYS A 57 13.21 -20.90 17.90
C LYS A 57 14.16 -19.92 17.18
N HIS A 58 14.08 -19.88 15.84
CA HIS A 58 14.90 -19.00 15.00
C HIS A 58 14.11 -17.82 14.41
N VAL A 59 12.89 -17.56 14.90
CA VAL A 59 12.07 -16.43 14.50
C VAL A 59 12.12 -15.40 15.62
N SER A 60 12.66 -14.23 15.32
CA SER A 60 12.58 -13.07 16.21
C SER A 60 11.50 -12.11 15.70
N LEU A 61 10.64 -11.67 16.61
CA LEU A 61 9.60 -10.70 16.33
C LEU A 61 9.80 -9.49 17.23
N HIS A 62 9.69 -8.30 16.66
CA HIS A 62 9.80 -7.04 17.41
C HIS A 62 8.59 -6.17 17.09
N ILE A 63 8.01 -5.57 18.13
CA ILE A 63 6.97 -4.56 17.95
C ILE A 63 7.69 -3.26 17.57
N VAL A 64 7.30 -2.69 16.42
CA VAL A 64 7.91 -1.46 15.90
C VAL A 64 7.03 -0.26 16.22
N HIS A 65 5.74 -0.34 15.93
CA HIS A 65 4.79 0.75 16.11
C HIS A 65 3.46 0.25 16.67
N PHE A 66 2.79 1.12 17.42
CA PHE A 66 1.39 1.00 17.78
C PHE A 66 0.58 2.08 17.07
N TRP A 67 -0.41 1.67 16.30
CA TRP A 67 -1.32 2.57 15.62
C TRP A 67 -2.64 2.65 16.40
N GLU A 68 -3.03 3.83 16.83
CA GLU A 68 -4.36 4.03 17.39
C GLU A 68 -5.43 4.01 16.31
N TYR A 69 -5.11 4.53 15.14
CA TYR A 69 -5.95 4.47 13.95
C TYR A 69 -5.05 4.32 12.72
N LEU A 70 -5.41 3.45 11.79
CA LEU A 70 -4.63 3.22 10.58
C LEU A 70 -5.53 3.02 9.36
N LEU A 71 -5.35 3.85 8.35
CA LEU A 71 -5.83 3.61 6.98
C LEU A 71 -4.73 2.85 6.23
N PHE A 72 -5.05 1.66 5.79
CA PHE A 72 -4.09 0.78 5.14
C PHE A 72 -4.60 0.34 3.76
N LEU A 73 -3.94 0.78 2.70
CA LEU A 73 -4.15 0.33 1.34
C LEU A 73 -3.15 -0.78 0.97
N ASP A 74 -1.88 -0.49 1.14
CA ASP A 74 -0.74 -1.41 1.01
C ASP A 74 0.45 -0.88 1.84
N THR A 75 1.59 -1.57 1.82
CA THR A 75 2.79 -1.21 2.62
C THR A 75 3.46 0.09 2.21
N ALA A 76 3.17 0.61 1.03
CA ALA A 76 3.69 1.89 0.52
C ALA A 76 2.60 2.99 0.53
N ASN A 77 1.37 2.64 0.87
CA ASN A 77 0.22 3.56 0.90
C ASN A 77 -0.58 3.31 2.16
N MET A 78 -0.25 4.01 3.20
CA MET A 78 -0.91 3.95 4.50
C MET A 78 -0.73 5.28 5.25
N GLY A 79 -1.58 5.52 6.24
CA GLY A 79 -1.43 6.66 7.14
C GLY A 79 -2.34 6.52 8.34
N GLY A 80 -1.94 7.07 9.47
CA GLY A 80 -2.69 6.93 10.69
C GLY A 80 -2.09 7.69 11.87
N VAL A 81 -2.65 7.47 13.03
CA VAL A 81 -2.19 8.06 14.29
C VAL A 81 -1.34 7.05 15.05
N ILE A 82 -0.09 7.41 15.33
CA ILE A 82 0.85 6.58 16.07
C ILE A 82 0.77 6.90 17.56
N CYS A 83 0.91 5.84 18.36
CA CYS A 83 1.13 5.95 19.79
C CYS A 83 2.58 5.59 20.13
N HIS A 84 3.37 6.59 20.53
CA HIS A 84 4.78 6.39 20.89
C HIS A 84 4.96 5.77 22.30
N SER A 85 4.04 6.06 23.22
CA SER A 85 4.13 5.61 24.60
C SER A 85 2.84 4.93 25.06
N PRO A 86 2.61 3.66 24.67
CA PRO A 86 1.35 2.97 24.94
C PRO A 86 1.09 2.75 26.44
N ASP A 87 2.12 2.75 27.27
CA ASP A 87 2.04 2.56 28.73
C ASP A 87 1.86 3.90 29.50
N ALA A 88 1.98 5.05 28.83
CA ALA A 88 1.71 6.36 29.46
C ALA A 88 0.20 6.57 29.62
N VAL A 89 -0.19 7.12 30.77
CA VAL A 89 -1.57 7.62 30.97
C VAL A 89 -1.80 8.69 29.91
N ALA A 90 -2.92 8.58 29.18
CA ALA A 90 -3.25 9.47 28.07
C ALA A 90 -2.96 10.94 28.46
N SER A 91 -1.87 11.47 27.91
CA SER A 91 -1.58 12.88 27.92
C SER A 91 -2.67 13.61 27.12
N SER A 92 -2.83 14.90 27.37
CA SER A 92 -3.87 15.77 26.83
C SER A 92 -4.32 15.44 25.40
N ASP A 93 -5.57 15.69 25.08
CA ASP A 93 -6.24 15.41 23.79
C ASP A 93 -5.48 15.94 22.54
N ASP A 94 -4.47 16.77 22.74
CA ASP A 94 -3.71 17.46 21.68
C ASP A 94 -2.37 16.81 21.30
N ASP A 95 -1.94 15.74 22.01
CA ASP A 95 -0.64 15.09 21.76
C ASP A 95 -0.84 13.80 20.91
N PHE A 96 -1.02 14.00 19.62
CA PHE A 96 -1.10 12.90 18.63
C PHE A 96 -0.15 13.18 17.48
N ASP A 97 0.46 12.13 16.97
CA ASP A 97 1.33 12.19 15.79
C ASP A 97 0.69 11.42 14.63
N ILE A 98 0.57 12.10 13.48
CA ILE A 98 0.05 11.52 12.24
C ILE A 98 1.21 11.17 11.33
N GLU A 99 1.47 9.89 11.18
CA GLU A 99 2.39 9.39 10.17
C GLU A 99 1.65 9.07 8.88
N MET A 100 2.17 9.55 7.76
CA MET A 100 1.63 9.31 6.43
C MET A 100 2.73 8.85 5.49
N ALA A 101 2.50 7.70 4.86
CA ALA A 101 3.32 7.16 3.79
C ALA A 101 2.40 6.83 2.61
N TRP A 102 2.28 7.78 1.68
CA TRP A 102 1.42 7.65 0.51
C TRP A 102 2.27 7.75 -0.76
N ASN A 103 2.82 6.63 -1.23
CA ASN A 103 3.58 6.59 -2.47
C ASN A 103 2.79 7.15 -3.66
N MET A 104 1.45 6.97 -3.68
CA MET A 104 0.61 7.55 -4.73
C MET A 104 0.64 9.08 -4.77
N GLN A 105 0.95 9.75 -3.66
CA GLN A 105 1.08 11.22 -3.60
C GLN A 105 2.26 11.70 -4.43
N GLU A 106 3.36 10.96 -4.45
CA GLU A 106 4.59 11.36 -5.13
C GLU A 106 4.46 11.37 -6.66
N PHE A 107 3.45 10.65 -7.17
CA PHE A 107 3.09 10.65 -8.59
C PHE A 107 2.19 11.84 -9.00
N LEU A 108 1.77 12.67 -8.05
CA LEU A 108 1.06 13.91 -8.35
C LEU A 108 2.06 15.04 -8.62
N PRO A 109 1.69 16.07 -9.41
CA PRO A 109 2.51 17.25 -9.57
C PRO A 109 2.85 17.93 -8.24
N PRO A 110 4.03 18.54 -8.09
CA PRO A 110 4.49 19.16 -6.84
C PRO A 110 3.48 20.15 -6.24
N SER A 111 2.82 20.97 -7.07
CA SER A 111 1.77 21.90 -6.65
C SER A 111 0.53 21.22 -6.05
N VAL A 112 0.27 19.94 -6.43
CA VAL A 112 -0.93 19.19 -6.02
C VAL A 112 -0.67 18.33 -4.78
N GLN A 113 0.57 17.88 -4.57
CA GLN A 113 0.96 17.01 -3.44
C GLN A 113 0.54 17.57 -2.07
N PRO A 114 0.76 18.86 -1.75
CA PRO A 114 0.35 19.41 -0.45
C PRO A 114 -1.17 19.39 -0.23
N HIS A 115 -1.94 19.54 -1.30
CA HIS A 115 -3.41 19.46 -1.24
C HIS A 115 -3.86 18.04 -0.88
N PHE A 116 -3.25 17.00 -1.47
CA PHE A 116 -3.51 15.62 -1.11
C PHE A 116 -3.16 15.37 0.36
N ALA A 117 -1.91 15.65 0.77
CA ALA A 117 -1.43 15.40 2.13
C ALA A 117 -2.32 16.08 3.19
N ARG A 118 -2.64 17.36 3.00
CA ARG A 118 -3.47 18.14 3.94
C ARG A 118 -4.90 17.58 4.07
N ASN A 119 -5.50 17.15 2.96
CA ASN A 119 -6.87 16.62 2.99
C ASN A 119 -6.92 15.21 3.58
N ILE A 120 -5.94 14.34 3.26
CA ILE A 120 -5.88 13.01 3.85
C ILE A 120 -5.49 13.06 5.33
N GLY A 121 -4.56 13.93 5.72
CA GLY A 121 -4.23 14.17 7.14
C GLY A 121 -5.46 14.63 7.93
N MET A 122 -6.25 15.56 7.39
CA MET A 122 -7.51 15.98 8.00
C MET A 122 -8.52 14.84 8.12
N PHE A 123 -8.64 14.00 7.09
CA PHE A 123 -9.53 12.83 7.13
C PHE A 123 -9.11 11.85 8.23
N ILE A 124 -7.83 11.52 8.34
CA ILE A 124 -7.29 10.68 9.41
C ILE A 124 -7.58 11.29 10.79
N TYR A 125 -7.38 12.60 10.95
CA TYR A 125 -7.64 13.31 12.19
C TYR A 125 -9.12 13.24 12.61
N GLU A 126 -10.05 13.50 11.70
CA GLU A 126 -11.48 13.46 12.00
C GLU A 126 -11.96 12.04 12.34
N LEU A 127 -11.43 11.02 11.67
CA LEU A 127 -11.71 9.62 12.00
C LEU A 127 -11.19 9.24 13.39
N TYR A 128 -9.98 9.65 13.70
CA TYR A 128 -9.39 9.44 15.03
C TYR A 128 -10.20 10.14 16.12
N ARG A 129 -10.57 11.40 15.89
CA ARG A 129 -11.41 12.18 16.79
C ARG A 129 -12.79 11.55 17.02
N ALA A 130 -13.42 11.04 15.98
CA ALA A 130 -14.68 10.30 16.09
C ALA A 130 -14.53 9.04 16.97
N LYS A 131 -13.46 8.26 16.74
CA LYS A 131 -13.13 7.10 17.58
C LYS A 131 -12.93 7.49 19.04
N ARG A 132 -12.20 8.58 19.32
CA ARG A 132 -11.95 9.09 20.68
C ARG A 132 -13.26 9.50 21.37
N ARG A 133 -14.13 10.24 20.67
CA ARG A 133 -15.46 10.61 21.19
C ARG A 133 -16.30 9.40 21.54
N MET A 134 -16.33 8.40 20.66
CA MET A 134 -17.05 7.14 20.92
C MET A 134 -16.51 6.44 22.16
N LEU A 135 -15.19 6.33 22.34
CA LEU A 135 -14.57 5.71 23.50
C LEU A 135 -14.89 6.47 24.80
N ALA A 136 -14.88 7.81 24.77
CA ALA A 136 -15.23 8.64 25.93
C ALA A 136 -16.70 8.42 26.34
N LEU A 137 -17.63 8.42 25.37
CA LEU A 137 -19.06 8.16 25.65
C LEU A 137 -19.31 6.76 26.23
N LEU A 138 -18.48 5.77 25.89
CA LEU A 138 -18.56 4.42 26.44
C LEU A 138 -17.97 4.35 27.85
N GLY A 139 -16.93 5.19 28.16
CA GLY A 139 -16.29 5.25 29.47
C GLY A 139 -17.17 5.90 30.56
N ASP A 140 -18.05 6.83 30.18
CA ASP A 140 -18.89 7.60 31.09
C ASP A 140 -20.21 6.89 31.48
N ARG A 141 -20.53 5.74 30.88
CA ARG A 141 -21.73 4.99 31.26
C ARG A 141 -21.46 4.06 32.44
N PRO A 142 -21.96 4.37 33.67
CA PRO A 142 -21.75 3.55 34.87
C PRO A 142 -22.32 2.12 34.71
N VAL A 143 -23.35 1.96 33.88
CA VAL A 143 -23.96 0.66 33.55
C VAL A 143 -22.99 -0.26 32.79
N MET A 144 -22.08 0.29 31.99
CA MET A 144 -21.12 -0.51 31.24
C MET A 144 -19.95 -0.99 32.08
N ARG A 145 -19.55 -0.28 33.15
CA ARG A 145 -18.58 -0.78 34.14
C ARG A 145 -19.12 -1.99 34.89
N GLN A 146 -20.41 -2.01 35.24
CA GLN A 146 -21.07 -3.17 35.86
C GLN A 146 -21.24 -4.33 34.87
N LEU A 147 -21.55 -4.06 33.57
CA LEU A 147 -21.63 -5.09 32.54
C LEU A 147 -20.28 -5.69 32.20
N GLN A 148 -19.20 -4.91 32.19
CA GLN A 148 -17.84 -5.43 32.00
C GLN A 148 -17.37 -6.29 33.19
N GLN A 149 -17.76 -5.95 34.40
CA GLN A 149 -17.49 -6.79 35.58
C GLN A 149 -18.36 -8.08 35.58
N ASN A 150 -19.58 -8.02 35.05
CA ASN A 150 -20.45 -9.16 34.92
C ASN A 150 -20.22 -10.00 33.65
N ALA A 151 -19.64 -9.45 32.60
CA ALA A 151 -19.27 -10.16 31.36
C ALA A 151 -18.09 -11.11 31.53
N ALA A 152 -17.29 -10.95 32.56
CA ALA A 152 -16.29 -11.94 32.97
C ALA A 152 -16.93 -13.27 33.45
N LEU A 153 -18.26 -13.33 33.61
CA LEU A 153 -19.01 -14.45 34.13
C LEU A 153 -20.06 -15.04 33.16
N ARG A 154 -20.24 -14.51 31.95
CA ARG A 154 -21.21 -15.08 30.98
C ARG A 154 -20.74 -14.88 29.54
N ASP A 155 -20.54 -15.99 28.86
CA ASP A 155 -20.44 -16.07 27.40
C ASP A 155 -21.75 -15.59 26.75
N ALA A 156 -21.80 -14.32 26.36
CA ALA A 156 -22.87 -13.81 25.52
C ALA A 156 -22.33 -12.76 24.54
N PRO A 157 -22.44 -12.97 23.20
CA PRO A 157 -22.03 -12.03 22.18
C PRO A 157 -23.16 -11.02 21.92
N ALA A 158 -23.31 -10.04 22.80
CA ALA A 158 -24.26 -8.95 22.56
C ALA A 158 -23.58 -7.63 22.91
N THR A 159 -23.37 -6.78 21.90
CA THR A 159 -23.09 -5.32 21.91
C THR A 159 -21.94 -4.83 21.02
N THR A 160 -21.34 -5.64 20.17
CA THR A 160 -20.45 -5.13 19.11
C THR A 160 -21.24 -4.42 18.00
N ALA A 161 -22.42 -4.93 17.64
CA ALA A 161 -23.22 -4.39 16.54
C ALA A 161 -23.71 -2.94 16.75
N ASP A 162 -24.04 -2.55 17.99
CA ASP A 162 -24.53 -1.20 18.30
C ASP A 162 -23.39 -0.15 18.35
N LYS A 163 -22.17 -0.60 18.65
CA LYS A 163 -20.96 0.23 18.67
C LYS A 163 -20.43 0.49 17.25
N ASP A 164 -20.47 -0.54 16.43
CA ASP A 164 -20.06 -0.45 15.03
C ASP A 164 -21.02 0.46 14.24
N ALA A 165 -22.33 0.43 14.56
CA ALA A 165 -23.34 1.29 13.94
C ALA A 165 -23.08 2.79 14.20
N THR A 166 -22.81 3.18 15.45
CA THR A 166 -22.58 4.60 15.81
C THR A 166 -21.30 5.15 15.18
N HIS A 167 -20.22 4.36 15.20
CA HIS A 167 -18.97 4.76 14.56
C HIS A 167 -19.11 4.86 13.04
N LEU A 168 -19.88 3.99 12.45
CA LEU A 168 -20.17 3.98 11.02
C LEU A 168 -20.92 5.25 10.59
N ASP A 169 -21.93 5.66 11.35
CA ASP A 169 -22.68 6.89 11.07
C ASP A 169 -21.80 8.13 11.21
N ASP A 170 -20.87 8.14 12.17
CA ASP A 170 -19.86 9.20 12.29
C ASP A 170 -18.95 9.26 11.05
N VAL A 171 -18.47 8.13 10.56
CA VAL A 171 -17.60 8.08 9.35
C VAL A 171 -18.35 8.55 8.11
N ARG A 172 -19.58 8.10 7.91
CA ARG A 172 -20.45 8.56 6.81
C ARG A 172 -20.68 10.07 6.87
N HIS A 173 -20.99 10.59 8.05
CA HIS A 173 -21.15 12.02 8.30
C HIS A 173 -19.86 12.80 7.97
N ILE A 174 -18.70 12.32 8.40
CA ILE A 174 -17.40 12.96 8.12
C ILE A 174 -17.18 13.04 6.60
N ILE A 175 -17.40 11.95 5.86
CA ILE A 175 -17.20 11.98 4.40
C ILE A 175 -18.20 12.92 3.73
N ALA A 176 -19.48 12.83 4.08
CA ALA A 176 -20.53 13.61 3.42
C ALA A 176 -20.46 15.09 3.75
N HIS A 177 -20.26 15.46 5.01
CA HIS A 177 -20.45 16.83 5.50
C HIS A 177 -19.16 17.58 5.83
N VAL A 178 -18.05 16.88 6.05
CA VAL A 178 -16.75 17.50 6.32
C VAL A 178 -15.85 17.43 5.10
N MET A 179 -15.62 16.21 4.59
CA MET A 179 -14.65 16.00 3.51
C MET A 179 -15.16 16.45 2.15
N THR A 180 -16.42 16.15 1.80
CA THR A 180 -16.98 16.50 0.48
C THR A 180 -16.97 18.01 0.21
N PRO A 181 -17.48 18.89 1.08
CA PRO A 181 -17.43 20.34 0.84
C PRO A 181 -16.00 20.89 0.78
N ARG A 182 -15.11 20.34 1.60
CA ARG A 182 -13.69 20.71 1.60
C ARG A 182 -13.01 20.32 0.30
N LEU A 183 -13.18 19.07 -0.15
CA LEU A 183 -12.60 18.57 -1.39
C LEU A 183 -13.15 19.29 -2.61
N LEU A 184 -14.45 19.62 -2.64
CA LEU A 184 -15.03 20.44 -3.72
C LEU A 184 -14.33 21.78 -3.87
N ARG A 185 -14.05 22.47 -2.76
CA ARG A 185 -13.31 23.75 -2.77
C ARG A 185 -11.88 23.55 -3.30
N VAL A 186 -11.15 22.60 -2.75
CA VAL A 186 -9.76 22.32 -3.14
C VAL A 186 -9.66 21.90 -4.59
N VAL A 187 -10.55 21.02 -5.05
CA VAL A 187 -10.58 20.56 -6.45
C VAL A 187 -10.90 21.71 -7.40
N HIS A 188 -11.80 22.61 -7.01
CA HIS A 188 -12.08 23.83 -7.78
C HIS A 188 -10.84 24.73 -7.88
N GLU A 189 -10.17 25.00 -6.75
CA GLU A 189 -8.94 25.79 -6.71
C GLU A 189 -7.84 25.18 -7.60
N VAL A 190 -7.58 23.89 -7.47
CA VAL A 190 -6.58 23.17 -8.27
C VAL A 190 -6.97 23.14 -9.76
N HIS A 191 -8.27 22.99 -10.06
CA HIS A 191 -8.76 22.97 -11.44
C HIS A 191 -8.57 24.32 -12.13
N GLU A 192 -8.92 25.41 -11.45
CA GLU A 192 -8.72 26.76 -12.00
C GLU A 192 -7.22 27.06 -12.14
N ALA A 193 -6.41 26.77 -11.12
CA ALA A 193 -4.96 26.97 -11.22
C ALA A 193 -4.33 26.17 -12.36
N SER A 194 -4.75 24.93 -12.57
CA SER A 194 -4.22 24.08 -13.63
C SER A 194 -4.56 24.57 -15.04
N LYS A 195 -5.65 25.32 -15.23
CA LYS A 195 -6.00 25.92 -16.54
C LYS A 195 -5.06 27.08 -16.92
N HIS A 196 -4.51 27.76 -15.93
CA HIS A 196 -3.60 28.89 -16.13
C HIS A 196 -2.13 28.47 -16.16
N ALA A 197 -1.82 27.24 -15.76
CA ALA A 197 -0.47 26.69 -15.81
C ALA A 197 -0.02 26.47 -17.26
N THR A 198 1.19 26.88 -17.57
CA THR A 198 1.82 26.58 -18.86
C THR A 198 2.48 25.22 -18.82
N GLN A 199 2.66 24.57 -19.98
CA GLN A 199 3.33 23.27 -20.07
C GLN A 199 4.79 23.28 -19.60
N GLU A 200 5.38 24.46 -19.47
CA GLU A 200 6.76 24.67 -19.01
C GLU A 200 6.86 24.85 -17.48
N ASP A 201 5.73 24.97 -16.79
CA ASP A 201 5.70 25.14 -15.35
C ASP A 201 5.96 23.81 -14.64
N ALA A 202 7.20 23.63 -14.18
CA ALA A 202 7.68 22.40 -13.55
C ALA A 202 6.83 21.96 -12.32
N GLU A 203 6.13 22.90 -11.67
CA GLU A 203 5.28 22.59 -10.50
C GLU A 203 4.00 21.83 -10.89
N TRP A 204 3.56 21.93 -12.15
CA TRP A 204 2.35 21.27 -12.66
C TRP A 204 2.64 20.04 -13.51
N VAL A 205 3.90 19.74 -13.77
CA VAL A 205 4.32 18.55 -14.53
C VAL A 205 4.33 17.34 -13.60
N PHE A 206 3.82 16.21 -14.13
CA PHE A 206 3.88 14.95 -13.41
C PHE A 206 5.32 14.46 -13.27
N PRO A 207 5.76 14.07 -12.06
CA PRO A 207 7.10 13.55 -11.86
C PRO A 207 7.32 12.24 -12.62
N THR A 208 8.47 12.09 -13.23
CA THR A 208 8.91 10.82 -13.82
C THR A 208 9.61 10.00 -12.73
N LEU A 209 8.87 9.06 -12.14
CA LEU A 209 9.34 8.19 -11.06
C LEU A 209 9.50 6.75 -11.55
N PRO A 210 10.37 5.93 -10.92
CA PRO A 210 10.44 4.52 -11.21
C PRO A 210 9.10 3.87 -10.90
N GLY A 211 8.68 2.97 -11.76
CA GLY A 211 7.36 2.34 -11.63
C GLY A 211 6.21 3.09 -12.29
N SER A 212 6.43 4.28 -12.86
CA SER A 212 5.43 4.97 -13.68
C SER A 212 5.03 4.11 -14.87
N HIS A 213 3.75 3.77 -14.97
CA HIS A 213 3.24 2.93 -16.07
C HIS A 213 1.93 3.46 -16.67
N LEU A 214 1.41 4.56 -16.14
CA LEU A 214 0.18 5.19 -16.61
C LEU A 214 0.48 6.55 -17.24
N PRO A 215 -0.17 6.91 -18.36
CA PRO A 215 -0.09 8.25 -18.90
C PRO A 215 -0.95 9.19 -18.06
N LEU A 216 -0.34 9.89 -17.12
CA LEU A 216 -1.00 10.87 -16.26
C LEU A 216 -0.99 12.22 -16.97
N THR A 217 -2.15 12.82 -17.19
CA THR A 217 -2.26 14.09 -17.96
C THR A 217 -3.04 15.19 -17.28
N ASN A 218 -3.95 14.84 -16.35
CA ASN A 218 -4.80 15.82 -15.70
C ASN A 218 -4.56 15.83 -14.17
N PRO A 219 -3.87 16.84 -13.62
CA PRO A 219 -3.55 16.95 -12.19
C PRO A 219 -4.77 16.88 -11.28
N THR A 220 -5.84 17.58 -11.65
CA THR A 220 -7.09 17.64 -10.88
C THR A 220 -7.78 16.27 -10.83
N LEU A 221 -7.84 15.58 -11.97
CA LEU A 221 -8.43 14.23 -12.05
C LEU A 221 -7.67 13.23 -11.19
N GLU A 222 -6.33 13.27 -11.23
CA GLU A 222 -5.51 12.36 -10.44
C GLU A 222 -5.64 12.65 -8.93
N LEU A 223 -5.74 13.91 -8.52
CA LEU A 223 -6.04 14.29 -7.13
C LEU A 223 -7.39 13.71 -6.68
N ILE A 224 -8.44 13.86 -7.49
CA ILE A 224 -9.78 13.31 -7.20
C ILE A 224 -9.70 11.79 -7.02
N LYS A 225 -9.06 11.09 -7.95
CA LYS A 225 -8.94 9.63 -7.90
C LYS A 225 -8.17 9.15 -6.67
N ALA A 226 -7.05 9.81 -6.34
CA ALA A 226 -6.24 9.48 -5.18
C ALA A 226 -7.00 9.73 -3.86
N CYS A 227 -7.61 10.90 -3.68
CA CYS A 227 -8.41 11.20 -2.50
C CYS A 227 -9.60 10.24 -2.34
N ALA A 228 -10.37 10.03 -3.41
CA ALA A 228 -11.52 9.13 -3.38
C ALA A 228 -11.11 7.68 -3.06
N ARG A 229 -9.92 7.24 -3.52
CA ARG A 229 -9.41 5.92 -3.19
C ARG A 229 -9.13 5.76 -1.70
N VAL A 230 -8.57 6.78 -1.06
CA VAL A 230 -8.30 6.75 0.39
C VAL A 230 -9.60 6.81 1.19
N LEU A 231 -10.55 7.68 0.82
CA LEU A 231 -11.87 7.75 1.47
C LEU A 231 -12.61 6.41 1.41
N ALA A 232 -12.49 5.69 0.29
CA ALA A 232 -13.12 4.38 0.09
C ALA A 232 -12.43 3.21 0.82
N LEU A 233 -11.38 3.45 1.61
CA LEU A 233 -10.75 2.38 2.43
C LEU A 233 -11.68 1.91 3.55
N HIS A 234 -12.55 2.78 4.04
CA HIS A 234 -13.61 2.39 4.96
C HIS A 234 -14.76 1.77 4.19
N ARG A 235 -14.86 0.43 4.21
CA ARG A 235 -15.81 -0.33 3.38
C ARG A 235 -17.27 0.07 3.60
N ASP A 236 -17.64 0.32 4.85
CA ASP A 236 -19.02 0.60 5.22
C ASP A 236 -19.47 2.03 4.87
N ALA A 237 -18.52 2.91 4.52
CA ALA A 237 -18.78 4.25 4.01
C ALA A 237 -18.42 4.38 2.52
N ALA A 238 -18.35 3.26 1.80
CA ALA A 238 -17.99 3.24 0.38
C ALA A 238 -19.02 4.00 -0.49
N THR A 239 -20.29 3.99 -0.10
CA THR A 239 -21.36 4.71 -0.80
C THR A 239 -21.13 6.22 -0.73
N GLU A 240 -20.84 6.76 0.45
CA GLU A 240 -20.59 8.18 0.66
C GLU A 240 -19.30 8.63 -0.04
N ALA A 241 -18.26 7.79 -0.01
CA ALA A 241 -17.03 8.02 -0.76
C ALA A 241 -17.28 8.04 -2.29
N GLN A 242 -18.16 7.18 -2.78
CA GLN A 242 -18.54 7.15 -4.20
C GLN A 242 -19.37 8.38 -4.59
N VAL A 243 -20.32 8.82 -3.75
CA VAL A 243 -21.07 10.07 -3.96
C VAL A 243 -20.13 11.28 -3.97
N CYS A 244 -19.19 11.33 -3.02
CA CYS A 244 -18.15 12.37 -2.98
C CYS A 244 -17.36 12.37 -4.31
N LYS A 245 -16.84 11.21 -4.74
CA LYS A 245 -16.11 11.06 -6.00
C LYS A 245 -16.90 11.57 -7.19
N ARG A 246 -18.19 11.20 -7.31
CA ARG A 246 -19.07 11.64 -8.38
C ARG A 246 -19.20 13.16 -8.42
N ASN A 247 -19.48 13.78 -7.27
CA ASN A 247 -19.62 15.25 -7.18
C ASN A 247 -18.33 15.98 -7.59
N LEU A 248 -17.16 15.42 -7.24
CA LEU A 248 -15.85 15.97 -7.63
C LEU A 248 -15.58 15.80 -9.13
N LEU A 249 -15.97 14.66 -9.72
CA LEU A 249 -15.84 14.41 -11.15
C LEU A 249 -16.76 15.30 -11.98
N ASP A 250 -18.00 15.48 -11.51
CA ASP A 250 -18.98 16.37 -12.17
C ASP A 250 -18.46 17.82 -12.24
N LEU A 251 -17.74 18.29 -11.22
CA LEU A 251 -17.12 19.62 -11.20
C LEU A 251 -16.12 19.84 -12.36
N ILE A 252 -15.42 18.80 -12.78
CA ILE A 252 -14.44 18.87 -13.87
C ILE A 252 -14.97 18.29 -15.19
N GLY A 253 -16.27 17.96 -15.27
CA GLY A 253 -16.92 17.45 -16.47
C GLY A 253 -16.54 16.02 -16.85
N VAL A 254 -16.05 15.22 -15.92
CA VAL A 254 -15.66 13.82 -16.18
C VAL A 254 -16.78 12.88 -15.71
N ARG A 255 -17.20 11.97 -16.58
CA ARG A 255 -18.24 10.99 -16.23
C ARG A 255 -17.69 9.93 -15.27
N GLU A 256 -18.46 9.59 -14.23
CA GLU A 256 -18.10 8.64 -13.17
C GLU A 256 -17.67 7.25 -13.70
N PHE A 257 -18.36 6.74 -14.72
CA PHE A 257 -18.09 5.42 -15.31
C PHE A 257 -17.15 5.45 -16.52
N SER A 258 -16.48 6.57 -16.77
CA SER A 258 -15.45 6.64 -17.81
C SER A 258 -14.19 5.89 -17.37
N ALA A 259 -13.46 5.34 -18.34
CA ALA A 259 -12.16 4.70 -18.08
C ALA A 259 -11.16 5.66 -17.41
N ALA A 260 -11.28 6.98 -17.66
CA ALA A 260 -10.44 8.00 -17.04
C ALA A 260 -10.71 8.16 -15.53
N ALA A 261 -11.96 7.94 -15.09
CA ALA A 261 -12.36 8.05 -13.69
C ALA A 261 -11.98 6.81 -12.85
N GLU A 262 -11.55 5.72 -13.49
CA GLU A 262 -11.10 4.53 -12.79
C GLU A 262 -9.77 4.80 -12.08
N TRP A 263 -9.70 4.48 -10.78
CA TRP A 263 -8.44 4.57 -10.06
C TRP A 263 -7.57 3.36 -10.37
N ARG A 264 -6.36 3.61 -10.81
CA ARG A 264 -5.30 2.60 -10.95
C ARG A 264 -4.07 3.11 -10.21
N ASN A 265 -3.36 2.20 -9.54
CA ASN A 265 -2.13 2.59 -8.86
C ASN A 265 -1.11 3.09 -9.90
N PRO A 266 -0.64 4.34 -9.81
CA PRO A 266 0.33 4.88 -10.76
C PRO A 266 1.69 4.21 -10.68
N CYS A 267 2.02 3.60 -9.54
CA CYS A 267 3.28 2.91 -9.31
C CYS A 267 3.13 1.40 -9.52
N LEU A 268 3.86 0.86 -10.48
CA LEU A 268 4.05 -0.58 -10.63
C LEU A 268 5.27 -1.01 -9.81
N SER A 269 5.05 -1.84 -8.80
CA SER A 269 6.11 -2.36 -7.92
C SER A 269 7.08 -3.29 -8.67
N PHE A 270 8.38 -3.12 -8.45
CA PHE A 270 9.41 -4.05 -8.90
C PHE A 270 10.22 -4.53 -7.71
N ARG A 271 10.01 -5.77 -7.32
CA ARG A 271 10.64 -6.36 -6.14
C ARG A 271 11.80 -7.25 -6.53
N LEU A 272 12.99 -6.87 -6.08
CA LEU A 272 14.19 -7.68 -6.15
C LEU A 272 14.35 -8.46 -4.84
N PRO A 273 14.04 -9.78 -4.81
CA PRO A 273 14.14 -10.59 -3.60
C PRO A 273 15.61 -10.97 -3.32
N TRP A 274 15.89 -11.33 -2.07
CA TRP A 274 17.17 -11.93 -1.66
C TRP A 274 18.39 -11.04 -1.94
N VAL A 275 18.31 -9.75 -1.68
CA VAL A 275 19.50 -8.89 -1.65
C VAL A 275 20.16 -9.09 -0.30
N ILE A 276 21.34 -9.70 -0.31
CA ILE A 276 22.08 -10.07 0.90
C ILE A 276 23.11 -8.99 1.21
N CYS A 277 23.10 -8.51 2.45
CA CYS A 277 24.13 -7.61 2.93
C CYS A 277 25.45 -8.36 3.10
N GLN A 278 26.52 -7.84 2.49
CA GLN A 278 27.84 -8.49 2.54
C GLN A 278 28.48 -8.44 3.93
N PHE A 279 28.03 -7.55 4.81
CA PHE A 279 28.59 -7.41 6.15
C PHE A 279 27.84 -8.25 7.20
N CYS A 280 26.51 -8.14 7.30
CA CYS A 280 25.75 -8.83 8.35
C CYS A 280 24.95 -10.04 7.85
N ASN A 281 25.05 -10.38 6.55
CA ASN A 281 24.32 -11.46 5.89
C ASN A 281 22.79 -11.37 6.03
N ASP A 282 22.27 -10.21 6.38
CA ASP A 282 20.83 -9.97 6.39
C ASP A 282 20.29 -9.97 4.95
N ASP A 283 19.19 -10.67 4.72
CA ASP A 283 18.53 -10.73 3.43
C ASP A 283 17.31 -9.80 3.41
N ARG A 284 17.21 -9.00 2.37
CA ARG A 284 16.09 -8.08 2.17
C ARG A 284 15.53 -8.21 0.75
N THR A 285 14.22 -8.02 0.63
CA THR A 285 13.58 -7.76 -0.67
C THR A 285 13.51 -6.24 -0.86
N LEU A 286 14.20 -5.73 -1.88
CA LEU A 286 14.16 -4.32 -2.24
C LEU A 286 13.03 -4.08 -3.23
N ASP A 287 12.21 -3.06 -3.02
CA ASP A 287 11.25 -2.58 -4.01
C ASP A 287 11.83 -1.33 -4.71
N LEU A 288 12.36 -1.51 -5.92
CA LEU A 288 13.06 -0.47 -6.65
C LEU A 288 12.16 0.71 -7.07
N CYS A 289 10.84 0.55 -6.93
CA CYS A 289 9.86 1.57 -7.29
C CYS A 289 9.17 2.21 -6.10
N ARG A 290 9.23 1.61 -4.90
CA ARG A 290 8.43 2.04 -3.74
C ARG A 290 9.21 2.23 -2.45
N ASP A 291 10.42 1.71 -2.35
CA ASP A 291 11.25 1.93 -1.17
C ASP A 291 11.73 3.38 -1.14
N ALA A 292 11.22 4.16 -0.17
CA ALA A 292 11.52 5.58 -0.04
C ALA A 292 13.03 5.86 0.08
N ASP A 293 13.75 5.00 0.82
CA ASP A 293 15.21 5.10 0.98
C ASP A 293 15.95 4.98 -0.36
N LEU A 294 15.42 4.20 -1.31
CA LEU A 294 16.03 4.02 -2.63
C LEU A 294 15.67 5.16 -3.59
N ILE A 295 14.46 5.70 -3.47
CA ILE A 295 13.94 6.76 -4.34
C ILE A 295 14.54 8.12 -3.96
N ALA A 296 14.58 8.44 -2.68
CA ALA A 296 15.12 9.72 -2.17
C ALA A 296 16.62 9.92 -2.48
N SER A 297 17.33 8.84 -2.79
CA SER A 297 18.78 8.90 -3.02
C SER A 297 19.19 9.47 -4.38
N THR A 298 18.27 9.73 -5.32
CA THR A 298 18.63 10.05 -6.72
C THR A 298 18.58 11.52 -7.07
N ALA A 299 17.89 12.37 -6.30
CA ALA A 299 17.63 13.73 -6.77
C ALA A 299 18.86 14.67 -6.73
N HIS A 300 19.83 14.57 -5.80
CA HIS A 300 20.95 15.52 -5.72
C HIS A 300 22.25 15.00 -5.06
N SER A 301 22.26 13.77 -4.59
CA SER A 301 23.45 13.07 -4.08
C SER A 301 23.15 11.57 -4.11
N PRO A 302 24.01 10.74 -4.72
CA PRO A 302 23.81 9.30 -4.69
C PRO A 302 23.96 8.83 -3.24
N ARG A 303 22.87 8.84 -2.48
CA ARG A 303 22.87 8.15 -1.19
C ARG A 303 23.11 6.69 -1.50
N GLU A 304 24.18 6.16 -0.95
CA GLU A 304 24.47 4.75 -1.03
C GLU A 304 23.28 3.99 -0.44
N TRP A 305 22.75 3.02 -1.18
CA TRP A 305 21.74 2.12 -0.65
C TRP A 305 22.32 1.33 0.51
N ARG A 306 21.71 1.42 1.69
CA ARG A 306 22.28 0.87 2.91
C ARG A 306 21.40 -0.23 3.51
N CYS A 307 22.05 -1.16 4.16
CA CYS A 307 21.39 -2.21 4.93
C CYS A 307 20.65 -1.60 6.13
N SER A 308 19.36 -1.87 6.28
CA SER A 308 18.56 -1.37 7.40
C SER A 308 19.00 -1.91 8.77
N ARG A 309 19.80 -2.98 8.81
CA ARG A 309 20.26 -3.60 10.04
C ARG A 309 21.62 -3.09 10.53
N CYS A 310 22.58 -2.91 9.63
CA CYS A 310 23.96 -2.59 10.00
C CYS A 310 24.51 -1.34 9.31
N ASP A 311 23.68 -0.66 8.51
CA ASP A 311 24.00 0.53 7.74
C ASP A 311 25.18 0.37 6.73
N TYR A 312 25.55 -0.87 6.42
CA TYR A 312 26.56 -1.16 5.41
C TYR A 312 26.01 -0.93 4.00
N PRO A 313 26.74 -0.29 3.09
CA PRO A 313 26.27 -0.01 1.74
C PRO A 313 26.11 -1.30 0.93
N TYR A 314 25.03 -1.38 0.14
CA TYR A 314 24.87 -2.44 -0.84
C TYR A 314 25.75 -2.21 -2.07
N ASP A 315 26.31 -3.27 -2.60
CA ASP A 315 27.03 -3.24 -3.87
C ASP A 315 26.05 -3.11 -5.05
N ARG A 316 25.98 -1.89 -5.59
CA ARG A 316 25.09 -1.54 -6.71
C ARG A 316 25.42 -2.31 -7.98
N ALA A 317 26.71 -2.60 -8.22
CA ALA A 317 27.13 -3.35 -9.40
C ALA A 317 26.60 -4.79 -9.36
N THR A 318 26.68 -5.45 -8.21
CA THR A 318 26.07 -6.79 -8.01
C THR A 318 24.55 -6.75 -8.19
N ILE A 319 23.87 -5.71 -7.73
CA ILE A 319 22.42 -5.54 -7.93
C ILE A 319 22.11 -5.37 -9.41
N GLU A 320 22.84 -4.52 -10.13
CA GLU A 320 22.66 -4.30 -11.56
C GLU A 320 22.86 -5.58 -12.37
N LEU A 321 23.94 -6.34 -12.12
CA LEU A 321 24.18 -7.63 -12.77
C LEU A 321 23.04 -8.62 -12.56
N ARG A 322 22.45 -8.62 -11.37
CA ARG A 322 21.30 -9.47 -11.08
C ARG A 322 20.06 -9.03 -11.83
N LEU A 323 19.81 -7.74 -11.97
CA LEU A 323 18.73 -7.20 -12.78
C LEU A 323 18.90 -7.57 -14.27
N VAL A 324 20.12 -7.44 -14.79
CA VAL A 324 20.47 -7.89 -16.15
C VAL A 324 20.12 -9.37 -16.34
N ALA A 325 20.52 -10.23 -15.38
CA ALA A 325 20.19 -11.66 -15.44
C ALA A 325 18.66 -11.92 -15.43
N LEU A 326 17.89 -11.13 -14.66
CA LEU A 326 16.42 -11.25 -14.63
C LEU A 326 15.78 -10.81 -15.95
N ALA A 327 16.25 -9.72 -16.57
CA ALA A 327 15.78 -9.26 -17.87
C ALA A 327 16.05 -10.31 -18.97
N GLN A 328 17.26 -10.86 -19.01
CA GLN A 328 17.62 -11.95 -19.92
C GLN A 328 16.78 -13.20 -19.68
N GLN A 329 16.56 -13.57 -18.41
CA GLN A 329 15.72 -14.70 -18.05
C GLN A 329 14.26 -14.51 -18.49
N LEU A 330 13.72 -13.29 -18.39
CA LEU A 330 12.37 -12.96 -18.85
C LEU A 330 12.21 -13.24 -20.35
N VAL A 331 13.16 -12.79 -21.16
CA VAL A 331 13.15 -13.04 -22.63
C VAL A 331 13.36 -14.53 -22.95
N ALA A 332 14.28 -15.21 -22.26
CA ALA A 332 14.47 -16.63 -22.41
C ALA A 332 13.19 -17.43 -22.06
N GLN A 333 12.51 -17.08 -20.97
CA GLN A 333 11.23 -17.68 -20.59
C GLN A 333 10.15 -17.44 -21.65
N HIS A 334 10.10 -16.24 -22.26
CA HIS A 334 9.20 -15.95 -23.36
C HIS A 334 9.51 -16.84 -24.57
N ALA A 335 10.76 -17.02 -24.93
CA ALA A 335 11.18 -17.80 -26.11
C ALA A 335 10.91 -19.29 -25.96
N VAL A 336 11.04 -19.86 -24.74
CA VAL A 336 10.89 -21.33 -24.50
C VAL A 336 9.54 -21.71 -23.89
N GLN A 337 8.60 -20.79 -23.74
CA GLN A 337 7.30 -21.07 -23.15
C GLN A 337 6.44 -21.99 -24.00
N ASP A 338 5.70 -22.88 -23.36
CA ASP A 338 4.74 -23.74 -24.01
C ASP A 338 3.51 -22.95 -24.48
N LEU A 339 2.90 -23.43 -25.58
CA LEU A 339 1.59 -22.98 -26.00
C LEU A 339 0.50 -23.50 -25.06
N CYS A 340 -0.39 -22.67 -24.65
CA CYS A 340 -1.57 -23.04 -23.86
C CYS A 340 -2.86 -22.66 -24.59
N CYS A 341 -3.94 -23.36 -24.29
CA CYS A 341 -5.26 -23.05 -24.85
C CYS A 341 -5.80 -21.75 -24.23
N GLY A 342 -6.13 -20.76 -25.05
CA GLY A 342 -6.71 -19.48 -24.60
C GLY A 342 -8.08 -19.62 -23.91
N ARG A 343 -8.77 -20.77 -24.04
CA ARG A 343 -10.10 -21.00 -23.46
C ARG A 343 -10.07 -21.83 -22.18
N CYS A 344 -9.29 -22.93 -22.12
CA CYS A 344 -9.27 -23.84 -20.97
C CYS A 344 -7.92 -23.91 -20.25
N GLY A 345 -6.89 -23.19 -20.69
CA GLY A 345 -5.57 -23.14 -20.07
C GLY A 345 -4.73 -24.41 -20.21
N ARG A 346 -5.20 -25.46 -20.93
CA ARG A 346 -4.46 -26.71 -21.12
C ARG A 346 -3.21 -26.49 -21.96
N ILE A 347 -2.09 -27.06 -21.54
CA ILE A 347 -0.81 -26.99 -22.28
C ILE A 347 -0.91 -27.87 -23.53
N LYS A 348 -0.32 -27.41 -24.65
CA LYS A 348 -0.24 -28.13 -25.89
C LYS A 348 0.78 -29.27 -25.79
N THR A 349 0.32 -30.50 -25.86
CA THR A 349 1.19 -31.70 -25.78
C THR A 349 1.48 -32.32 -27.14
N THR A 350 0.69 -32.00 -28.19
CA THR A 350 0.83 -32.54 -29.52
C THR A 350 1.03 -31.45 -30.57
N ASN A 351 2.07 -31.53 -31.37
CA ASN A 351 2.43 -30.49 -32.34
C ASN A 351 1.42 -30.35 -33.50
N LEU A 352 0.73 -31.41 -33.85
CA LEU A 352 -0.15 -31.47 -35.06
C LEU A 352 -1.58 -30.92 -34.83
N ALA A 353 -2.01 -30.75 -33.57
CA ALA A 353 -3.36 -30.28 -33.30
C ALA A 353 -3.47 -28.76 -33.48
N PRO A 354 -4.22 -28.25 -34.49
CA PRO A 354 -4.38 -26.80 -34.74
C PRO A 354 -5.19 -26.10 -33.63
N TYR A 355 -6.10 -26.84 -33.00
CA TYR A 355 -6.96 -26.34 -31.91
C TYR A 355 -6.95 -27.31 -30.73
N CYS A 356 -7.26 -26.78 -29.54
CA CYS A 356 -7.48 -27.60 -28.36
C CYS A 356 -8.77 -28.44 -28.49
N GLN A 357 -8.90 -29.51 -27.72
CA GLN A 357 -10.12 -30.32 -27.64
C GLN A 357 -11.38 -29.51 -27.29
N CYS A 358 -11.23 -28.35 -26.65
CA CYS A 358 -12.34 -27.41 -26.38
C CYS A 358 -12.57 -26.39 -27.52
N SER A 359 -11.95 -26.60 -28.68
CA SER A 359 -11.98 -25.69 -29.84
C SER A 359 -11.36 -24.32 -29.58
N GLY A 360 -10.60 -24.12 -28.47
CA GLY A 360 -9.87 -22.90 -28.20
C GLY A 360 -8.57 -22.81 -28.99
N PRO A 361 -8.13 -21.58 -29.38
CA PRO A 361 -6.87 -21.39 -30.07
C PRO A 361 -5.68 -21.63 -29.11
N TRP A 362 -4.54 -22.02 -29.66
CA TRP A 362 -3.29 -22.11 -28.94
C TRP A 362 -2.62 -20.75 -28.92
N VAL A 363 -2.31 -20.25 -27.70
CA VAL A 363 -1.68 -18.96 -27.48
C VAL A 363 -0.50 -19.10 -26.55
N HIS A 364 0.45 -18.18 -26.65
CA HIS A 364 1.48 -18.02 -25.64
C HIS A 364 0.87 -17.48 -24.33
N LYS A 365 1.27 -18.03 -23.19
CA LYS A 365 0.82 -17.56 -21.87
C LYS A 365 1.24 -16.10 -21.62
N MET A 366 2.44 -15.75 -22.05
CA MET A 366 2.99 -14.39 -22.02
C MET A 366 3.21 -13.93 -23.46
N SER A 367 2.53 -12.87 -23.89
CA SER A 367 2.67 -12.33 -25.24
C SER A 367 3.97 -11.53 -25.38
N ALA A 368 4.43 -11.34 -26.63
CA ALA A 368 5.57 -10.47 -26.92
C ALA A 368 5.34 -9.04 -26.41
N ALA A 369 4.11 -8.51 -26.62
CA ALA A 369 3.74 -7.19 -26.10
C ALA A 369 3.78 -7.08 -24.58
N GLU A 370 3.45 -8.14 -23.85
CA GLU A 370 3.56 -8.17 -22.40
C GLU A 370 5.03 -8.24 -21.95
N THR A 371 5.85 -9.02 -22.64
CA THR A 371 7.29 -9.09 -22.38
C THR A 371 7.96 -7.74 -22.64
N ALA A 372 7.65 -7.10 -23.77
CA ALA A 372 8.14 -5.77 -24.10
C ALA A 372 7.75 -4.73 -23.04
N ARG A 373 6.50 -4.70 -22.60
CA ARG A 373 6.05 -3.79 -21.53
C ARG A 373 6.80 -4.00 -20.20
N ARG A 374 7.14 -5.25 -19.85
CA ARG A 374 7.93 -5.52 -18.66
C ARG A 374 9.36 -5.04 -18.81
N LEU A 375 9.97 -5.24 -19.98
CA LEU A 375 11.31 -4.71 -20.25
C LEU A 375 11.33 -3.17 -20.25
N GLU A 376 10.31 -2.51 -20.84
CA GLU A 376 10.18 -1.05 -20.79
C GLU A 376 10.06 -0.55 -19.34
N HIS A 377 9.33 -1.27 -18.50
CA HIS A 377 9.26 -0.96 -17.07
C HIS A 377 10.63 -1.09 -16.38
N GLU A 378 11.36 -2.19 -16.64
CA GLU A 378 12.72 -2.37 -16.12
C GLU A 378 13.68 -1.32 -16.68
N ARG A 379 13.51 -0.87 -17.92
CA ARG A 379 14.28 0.22 -18.52
C ARG A 379 14.06 1.54 -17.76
N SER A 380 12.82 1.85 -17.42
CA SER A 380 12.53 3.07 -16.64
C SER A 380 13.19 3.04 -15.25
N ILE A 381 13.27 1.86 -14.64
CA ILE A 381 13.99 1.65 -13.38
C ILE A 381 15.50 1.83 -13.58
N ALA A 382 16.06 1.28 -14.66
CA ALA A 382 17.48 1.42 -14.99
C ALA A 382 17.88 2.89 -15.18
N GLN A 383 17.07 3.65 -15.91
CA GLN A 383 17.29 5.08 -16.16
C GLN A 383 17.23 5.88 -14.85
N TYR A 384 16.20 5.65 -14.04
CA TYR A 384 16.03 6.38 -12.78
C TYR A 384 17.17 6.12 -11.79
N HIS A 385 17.59 4.88 -11.63
CA HIS A 385 18.63 4.49 -10.71
C HIS A 385 20.04 4.55 -11.30
N ALA A 386 20.21 5.01 -12.55
CA ALA A 386 21.49 5.06 -13.25
C ALA A 386 22.20 3.69 -13.28
N PHE A 387 21.58 2.70 -13.89
CA PHE A 387 22.11 1.37 -14.18
C PHE A 387 22.41 1.22 -15.69
N PRO A 388 23.58 1.67 -16.16
CA PRO A 388 23.86 1.76 -17.59
C PRO A 388 23.96 0.40 -18.29
N LEU A 389 24.48 -0.62 -17.60
CA LEU A 389 24.59 -1.97 -18.15
C LEU A 389 23.22 -2.60 -18.34
N LEU A 390 22.31 -2.40 -17.38
CA LEU A 390 20.94 -2.88 -17.47
C LEU A 390 20.20 -2.18 -18.61
N GLU A 391 20.32 -0.85 -18.72
CA GLU A 391 19.68 -0.07 -19.79
C GLU A 391 20.15 -0.55 -21.18
N ALA A 392 21.46 -0.63 -21.41
CA ALA A 392 22.01 -1.12 -22.68
C ALA A 392 21.58 -2.56 -23.00
N THR A 393 21.50 -3.44 -21.97
CA THR A 393 21.02 -4.81 -22.16
C THR A 393 19.56 -4.84 -22.58
N ILE A 394 18.69 -4.07 -21.92
CA ILE A 394 17.25 -4.03 -22.24
C ILE A 394 17.01 -3.46 -23.63
N ASP A 395 17.74 -2.40 -24.03
CA ASP A 395 17.65 -1.84 -25.38
C ASP A 395 18.02 -2.89 -26.45
N GLY A 396 19.08 -3.67 -26.20
CA GLY A 396 19.44 -4.80 -27.07
C GLY A 396 18.36 -5.90 -27.13
N LEU A 397 17.76 -6.23 -26.00
CA LEU A 397 16.68 -7.23 -25.93
C LEU A 397 15.40 -6.77 -26.63
N LEU A 398 15.02 -5.50 -26.46
CA LEU A 398 13.84 -4.93 -27.15
C LEU A 398 14.05 -4.84 -28.65
N ALA A 399 15.28 -4.53 -29.12
CA ALA A 399 15.60 -4.51 -30.56
C ALA A 399 15.59 -5.90 -31.20
N ALA A 400 15.80 -6.96 -30.41
CA ALA A 400 15.82 -8.35 -30.87
C ALA A 400 14.44 -9.05 -30.84
N MET A 401 13.42 -8.43 -30.22
CA MET A 401 12.04 -8.94 -30.12
C MET A 401 11.17 -8.45 -31.27
#